data_2643661b5ee5dfb8432356d432eb1fa8
#
_entry.id   2643661b5ee5dfb8432356d432eb1fa8
#
_cell.length_a   1.000
_cell.length_b   1.000
_cell.length_c   1.000
_cell.angle_alpha   90.00
_cell.angle_beta   90.00
_cell.angle_gamma   90.00
#
_symmetry.space_group_name_H-M   'P 1'
#
loop_
_entity.id
_entity.type
_entity.pdbx_description
1 polymer ?
#
loop_
_entity_poly.entity_id
_entity_poly.type
_entity_poly.pdbx_seq_one_letter_code
_entity_poly.pdbx_strand_id
1 'polypeptide(L)'
;MGMTIAEKIIAAAAGVDSVKPGDIYTVQLDHLMSNDGTTHLTVDMYNNKLKNPHIADTRKLVFIVDHNVPSDSPKTAASQKKMRDFARENNIDFWEGKGVCHQIMIENYVRPGQLIFGADSHTCSYGALGAFGTGVGCTDFLYGMVTGTSWVMVPETVKFNLTGKLPEGVYARDLILTIIGEIGANGCNYQAMEFTGEGARTLSISDRMALCNMAVEAGAKTGIFEADDKALEYLKEHGREPKAVYHSDPDAVYAGEYTFDLSKVRTVVAKPDFVDNVVPAEETCGIKINEAFLGSCNNGRIEDLRVGAEVIRGKKVAEGVRFLVVPASQTIYRQALKEGLIDIFMEAGAIVMNPNCSVCWGSCQGVIGENEVLISTGTRNFKGRAGHPSSKVYLGSAATVTASAIAGEIATADRV
;
A
#
# COMPACT_ATOMS: atom_id res chain seq x y z
N MET A 1 -25.64 -21.17 -1.75
CA MET A 1 -25.41 -19.73 -1.75
C MET A 1 -23.99 -19.55 -2.23
N GLY A 2 -23.80 -18.81 -3.31
CA GLY A 2 -22.49 -18.57 -3.88
C GLY A 2 -21.58 -17.76 -2.95
N MET A 3 -20.29 -17.92 -3.11
CA MET A 3 -19.25 -17.25 -2.31
C MET A 3 -18.49 -16.21 -3.13
N THR A 4 -18.07 -15.15 -2.48
CA THR A 4 -17.13 -14.13 -3.01
C THR A 4 -15.69 -14.67 -3.02
N ILE A 5 -14.77 -13.97 -3.70
CA ILE A 5 -13.34 -14.34 -3.71
C ILE A 5 -12.79 -14.39 -2.28
N ALA A 6 -13.11 -13.41 -1.44
CA ALA A 6 -12.65 -13.35 -0.05
C ALA A 6 -13.14 -14.56 0.76
N GLU A 7 -14.42 -14.91 0.65
CA GLU A 7 -15.01 -16.07 1.33
C GLU A 7 -14.37 -17.39 0.87
N LYS A 8 -14.10 -17.56 -0.43
CA LYS A 8 -13.44 -18.76 -0.98
C LYS A 8 -12.02 -18.95 -0.46
N ILE A 9 -11.26 -17.85 -0.35
CA ILE A 9 -9.90 -17.89 0.21
C ILE A 9 -9.96 -18.28 1.69
N ILE A 10 -10.88 -17.70 2.46
CA ILE A 10 -11.05 -18.02 3.89
C ILE A 10 -11.52 -19.46 4.07
N ALA A 11 -12.48 -19.93 3.29
CA ALA A 11 -12.96 -21.33 3.32
C ALA A 11 -11.81 -22.31 3.08
N ALA A 12 -11.03 -22.10 2.04
CA ALA A 12 -9.85 -22.91 1.73
C ALA A 12 -8.81 -22.88 2.86
N ALA A 13 -8.55 -21.72 3.44
CA ALA A 13 -7.61 -21.56 4.56
C ALA A 13 -8.12 -22.22 5.86
N ALA A 14 -9.44 -22.29 6.05
CA ALA A 14 -10.09 -22.97 7.18
C ALA A 14 -10.26 -24.49 6.94
N GLY A 15 -10.03 -24.97 5.71
CA GLY A 15 -10.23 -26.38 5.36
C GLY A 15 -11.71 -26.81 5.36
N VAL A 16 -12.61 -25.89 5.00
CA VAL A 16 -14.06 -26.14 4.91
C VAL A 16 -14.58 -25.84 3.49
N ASP A 17 -15.71 -26.43 3.13
CA ASP A 17 -16.29 -26.26 1.79
C ASP A 17 -16.90 -24.87 1.58
N SER A 18 -17.40 -24.24 2.66
CA SER A 18 -18.03 -22.91 2.59
C SER A 18 -17.95 -22.18 3.92
N VAL A 19 -18.01 -20.85 3.87
CA VAL A 19 -18.08 -19.96 5.02
C VAL A 19 -19.22 -18.96 4.84
N LYS A 20 -19.60 -18.27 5.93
CA LYS A 20 -20.61 -17.21 5.90
C LYS A 20 -20.07 -15.96 6.57
N PRO A 21 -20.39 -14.75 6.05
CA PRO A 21 -20.08 -13.50 6.71
C PRO A 21 -20.55 -13.48 8.18
N GLY A 22 -19.70 -12.98 9.06
CA GLY A 22 -19.93 -12.93 10.51
C GLY A 22 -19.49 -14.17 11.28
N ASP A 23 -19.33 -15.33 10.65
CA ASP A 23 -18.78 -16.51 11.30
C ASP A 23 -17.28 -16.38 11.55
N ILE A 24 -16.77 -17.02 12.59
CA ILE A 24 -15.35 -17.00 12.95
C ILE A 24 -14.74 -18.39 12.69
N TYR A 25 -13.66 -18.41 11.92
CA TYR A 25 -12.92 -19.63 11.61
C TYR A 25 -11.47 -19.52 12.04
N THR A 26 -10.89 -20.64 12.44
CA THR A 26 -9.44 -20.78 12.52
C THR A 26 -8.89 -21.09 11.14
N VAL A 27 -7.95 -20.30 10.67
CA VAL A 27 -7.39 -20.39 9.32
C VAL A 27 -5.89 -20.68 9.36
N GLN A 28 -5.41 -21.42 8.36
CA GLN A 28 -4.00 -21.61 8.10
C GLN A 28 -3.43 -20.37 7.39
N LEU A 29 -2.31 -19.85 7.87
CA LEU A 29 -1.64 -18.71 7.26
C LEU A 29 -0.61 -19.17 6.23
N ASP A 30 -0.60 -18.53 5.06
CA ASP A 30 0.40 -18.80 4.01
C ASP A 30 1.70 -18.03 4.26
N HIS A 31 1.59 -16.77 4.64
CA HIS A 31 2.71 -15.93 5.05
C HIS A 31 2.32 -15.00 6.21
N LEU A 32 3.34 -14.62 6.95
CA LEU A 32 3.29 -13.59 7.99
C LEU A 32 4.42 -12.58 7.71
N MET A 33 4.06 -11.32 7.49
CA MET A 33 5.00 -10.23 7.24
C MET A 33 5.01 -9.25 8.41
N SER A 34 6.18 -8.81 8.85
CA SER A 34 6.28 -7.65 9.75
C SER A 34 7.46 -6.76 9.39
N ASN A 35 7.37 -5.51 9.81
CA ASN A 35 8.35 -4.46 9.52
C ASN A 35 9.03 -3.97 10.80
N ASP A 36 10.03 -3.08 10.68
CA ASP A 36 10.79 -2.57 11.82
C ASP A 36 9.97 -1.72 12.80
N GLY A 37 8.78 -1.25 12.42
CA GLY A 37 7.85 -0.59 13.33
C GLY A 37 7.19 -1.56 14.34
N THR A 38 7.10 -2.85 14.02
CA THR A 38 6.30 -3.83 14.77
C THR A 38 7.08 -5.07 15.20
N THR A 39 8.05 -5.54 14.42
CA THR A 39 8.78 -6.80 14.67
C THR A 39 9.50 -6.82 16.00
N HIS A 40 10.17 -5.72 16.38
CA HIS A 40 10.93 -5.67 17.64
C HIS A 40 10.03 -5.88 18.86
N LEU A 41 8.77 -5.42 18.82
CA LEU A 41 7.76 -5.64 19.86
C LEU A 41 7.33 -7.11 19.92
N THR A 42 7.13 -7.72 18.74
CA THR A 42 6.79 -9.15 18.64
C THR A 42 7.92 -10.02 19.18
N VAL A 43 9.18 -9.72 18.86
CA VAL A 43 10.36 -10.42 19.38
C VAL A 43 10.46 -10.29 20.89
N ASP A 44 10.20 -9.10 21.45
CA ASP A 44 10.17 -8.91 22.89
C ASP A 44 9.07 -9.73 23.58
N MET A 45 7.88 -9.80 23.00
CA MET A 45 6.80 -10.64 23.51
C MET A 45 7.14 -12.14 23.42
N TYR A 46 7.70 -12.57 22.28
CA TYR A 46 8.14 -13.95 22.08
C TYR A 46 9.15 -14.39 23.15
N ASN A 47 10.18 -13.59 23.38
CA ASN A 47 11.25 -13.91 24.31
C ASN A 47 10.85 -13.82 25.81
N ASN A 48 9.96 -12.87 26.15
CA ASN A 48 9.72 -12.52 27.56
C ASN A 48 8.33 -12.94 28.08
N LYS A 49 7.37 -13.27 27.21
CA LYS A 49 5.99 -13.59 27.62
C LYS A 49 5.60 -15.04 27.42
N LEU A 50 6.30 -15.77 26.57
CA LEU A 50 5.99 -17.16 26.27
C LEU A 50 6.85 -18.11 27.08
N LYS A 51 6.26 -19.24 27.52
CA LYS A 51 7.00 -20.36 28.12
C LYS A 51 7.36 -21.36 27.03
N ASN A 52 8.66 -21.66 26.88
CA ASN A 52 9.17 -22.55 25.83
C ASN A 52 8.67 -22.18 24.42
N PRO A 53 8.93 -20.94 23.97
CA PRO A 53 8.43 -20.49 22.69
C PRO A 53 9.04 -21.32 21.55
N HIS A 54 8.22 -21.56 20.51
CA HIS A 54 8.66 -22.14 19.24
C HIS A 54 7.98 -21.41 18.09
N ILE A 55 8.55 -21.48 16.91
CA ILE A 55 7.98 -20.94 15.66
C ILE A 55 7.41 -22.11 14.88
N ALA A 56 6.16 -22.00 14.46
CA ALA A 56 5.47 -23.07 13.75
C ALA A 56 6.12 -23.41 12.39
N ASP A 57 6.42 -22.40 11.59
CA ASP A 57 7.14 -22.56 10.32
C ASP A 57 7.86 -21.25 9.94
N THR A 58 9.18 -21.24 10.06
CA THR A 58 10.01 -20.05 9.78
C THR A 58 9.99 -19.63 8.31
N ARG A 59 9.70 -20.56 7.38
CA ARG A 59 9.63 -20.29 5.93
C ARG A 59 8.44 -19.42 5.54
N LYS A 60 7.46 -19.29 6.42
CA LYS A 60 6.29 -18.43 6.22
C LYS A 60 6.50 -17.01 6.76
N LEU A 61 7.57 -16.78 7.50
CA LEU A 61 7.86 -15.49 8.11
C LEU A 61 8.76 -14.65 7.22
N VAL A 62 8.40 -13.38 7.09
CA VAL A 62 9.19 -12.39 6.36
C VAL A 62 9.32 -11.13 7.21
N PHE A 63 10.54 -10.79 7.60
CA PHE A 63 10.84 -9.58 8.37
C PHE A 63 11.53 -8.55 7.48
N ILE A 64 11.03 -7.32 7.50
CA ILE A 64 11.47 -6.27 6.59
C ILE A 64 11.79 -4.99 7.37
N VAL A 65 12.98 -4.44 7.14
CA VAL A 65 13.38 -3.13 7.65
C VAL A 65 13.21 -2.12 6.53
N ASP A 66 12.16 -1.29 6.62
CA ASP A 66 11.74 -0.37 5.56
C ASP A 66 11.23 0.99 6.06
N HIS A 67 10.93 1.13 7.34
CA HIS A 67 10.41 2.38 7.91
C HIS A 67 11.53 3.35 8.25
N ASN A 68 12.52 2.93 9.02
CA ASN A 68 13.66 3.75 9.42
C ASN A 68 14.94 3.25 8.73
N VAL A 69 15.13 3.57 7.45
CA VAL A 69 16.25 3.10 6.62
C VAL A 69 16.97 4.28 5.96
N PRO A 70 18.27 4.43 6.24
CA PRO A 70 19.04 3.83 7.33
C PRO A 70 18.52 4.24 8.71
N SER A 71 18.98 3.56 9.78
CA SER A 71 18.60 3.87 11.16
C SER A 71 18.86 5.34 11.48
N ASP A 72 17.87 6.01 12.05
CA ASP A 72 17.88 7.44 12.37
C ASP A 72 18.41 7.75 13.78
N SER A 73 18.52 6.72 14.63
CA SER A 73 18.94 6.88 16.02
C SER A 73 19.58 5.60 16.58
N PRO A 74 20.40 5.69 17.65
CA PRO A 74 20.91 4.50 18.34
C PRO A 74 19.82 3.57 18.85
N LYS A 75 18.63 4.08 19.22
CA LYS A 75 17.48 3.31 19.67
C LYS A 75 16.92 2.48 18.51
N THR A 76 16.71 3.10 17.36
CA THR A 76 16.26 2.42 16.14
C THR A 76 17.26 1.35 15.70
N ALA A 77 18.56 1.68 15.70
CA ALA A 77 19.62 0.75 15.34
C ALA A 77 19.64 -0.49 16.27
N ALA A 78 19.41 -0.29 17.58
CA ALA A 78 19.31 -1.39 18.55
C ALA A 78 18.09 -2.28 18.28
N SER A 79 16.93 -1.69 17.97
CA SER A 79 15.70 -2.43 17.60
C SER A 79 15.90 -3.25 16.32
N GLN A 80 16.50 -2.67 15.30
CA GLN A 80 16.81 -3.36 14.03
C GLN A 80 17.86 -4.46 14.22
N LYS A 81 18.88 -4.24 15.08
CA LYS A 81 19.83 -5.29 15.46
C LYS A 81 19.13 -6.49 16.08
N LYS A 82 18.21 -6.26 17.03
CA LYS A 82 17.39 -7.31 17.65
C LYS A 82 16.64 -8.14 16.61
N MET A 83 15.98 -7.47 15.64
CA MET A 83 15.27 -8.14 14.55
C MET A 83 16.22 -9.00 13.70
N ARG A 84 17.36 -8.44 13.32
CA ARG A 84 18.38 -9.10 12.50
C ARG A 84 18.96 -10.34 13.19
N ASP A 85 19.26 -10.22 14.49
CA ASP A 85 19.79 -11.33 15.28
C ASP A 85 18.75 -12.44 15.42
N PHE A 86 17.49 -12.08 15.77
CA PHE A 86 16.39 -13.03 15.88
C PHE A 86 16.09 -13.75 14.56
N ALA A 87 16.06 -13.03 13.45
CA ALA A 87 15.82 -13.61 12.12
C ALA A 87 16.93 -14.61 11.75
N ARG A 88 18.19 -14.26 12.00
CA ARG A 88 19.34 -15.13 11.75
C ARG A 88 19.30 -16.40 12.63
N GLU A 89 19.02 -16.25 13.92
CA GLU A 89 18.97 -17.37 14.89
C GLU A 89 17.85 -18.36 14.57
N ASN A 90 16.75 -17.87 13.99
CA ASN A 90 15.57 -18.69 13.65
C ASN A 90 15.46 -19.01 12.15
N ASN A 91 16.43 -18.64 11.33
CA ASN A 91 16.41 -18.84 9.87
C ASN A 91 15.13 -18.29 9.21
N ILE A 92 14.78 -17.03 9.54
CA ILE A 92 13.66 -16.29 8.98
C ILE A 92 14.16 -15.41 7.83
N ASP A 93 13.38 -15.29 6.76
CA ASP A 93 13.68 -14.38 5.65
C ASP A 93 13.70 -12.93 6.14
N PHE A 94 14.84 -12.26 5.91
CA PHE A 94 15.11 -10.92 6.42
C PHE A 94 15.57 -9.98 5.29
N TRP A 95 14.83 -8.87 5.14
CA TRP A 95 15.09 -7.85 4.14
C TRP A 95 15.39 -6.51 4.81
N GLU A 96 16.54 -5.92 4.51
CA GLU A 96 16.92 -4.64 5.08
C GLU A 96 17.31 -3.65 3.97
N GLY A 97 16.59 -2.52 3.88
CA GLY A 97 16.86 -1.46 2.93
C GLY A 97 16.69 -1.85 1.47
N LYS A 98 15.84 -2.85 1.19
CA LYS A 98 15.59 -3.36 -0.17
C LYS A 98 14.33 -2.80 -0.79
N GLY A 99 13.44 -2.25 0.00
CA GLY A 99 12.17 -1.69 -0.44
C GLY A 99 11.14 -1.66 0.67
N VAL A 100 10.03 -1.02 0.39
CA VAL A 100 8.86 -0.99 1.27
C VAL A 100 8.29 -2.41 1.40
N CYS A 101 7.90 -2.81 2.59
CA CYS A 101 7.49 -4.18 2.90
C CYS A 101 6.42 -4.73 1.96
N HIS A 102 5.41 -3.94 1.63
CA HIS A 102 4.34 -4.38 0.72
C HIS A 102 4.83 -4.61 -0.70
N GLN A 103 5.78 -3.80 -1.19
CA GLN A 103 6.38 -4.00 -2.50
C GLN A 103 7.27 -5.25 -2.52
N ILE A 104 8.08 -5.46 -1.48
CA ILE A 104 8.91 -6.68 -1.33
C ILE A 104 8.04 -7.92 -1.33
N MET A 105 6.91 -7.89 -0.60
CA MET A 105 5.97 -9.02 -0.55
C MET A 105 5.34 -9.31 -1.93
N ILE A 106 4.88 -8.27 -2.64
CA ILE A 106 4.30 -8.42 -3.99
C ILE A 106 5.33 -8.93 -4.99
N GLU A 107 6.57 -8.44 -4.94
CA GLU A 107 7.63 -8.88 -5.85
C GLU A 107 8.08 -10.32 -5.62
N ASN A 108 8.02 -10.84 -4.37
CA ASN A 108 8.71 -12.08 -4.03
C ASN A 108 7.83 -13.20 -3.44
N TYR A 109 6.72 -12.90 -2.77
CA TYR A 109 6.00 -13.91 -1.95
C TYR A 109 4.54 -14.08 -2.31
N VAL A 110 3.82 -12.99 -2.60
CA VAL A 110 2.37 -13.01 -2.78
C VAL A 110 1.97 -13.81 -4.02
N ARG A 111 0.99 -14.71 -3.84
CA ARG A 111 0.39 -15.51 -4.92
C ARG A 111 -1.13 -15.51 -4.78
N PRO A 112 -1.90 -15.54 -5.87
CA PRO A 112 -3.35 -15.68 -5.84
C PRO A 112 -3.80 -16.82 -4.95
N GLY A 113 -4.90 -16.61 -4.24
CA GLY A 113 -5.51 -17.62 -3.35
C GLY A 113 -4.81 -17.81 -2.00
N GLN A 114 -3.79 -17.03 -1.69
CA GLN A 114 -3.15 -17.04 -0.37
C GLN A 114 -3.94 -16.21 0.65
N LEU A 115 -3.83 -16.61 1.94
CA LEU A 115 -4.26 -15.83 3.10
C LEU A 115 -3.02 -15.39 3.87
N ILE A 116 -2.80 -14.07 3.94
CA ILE A 116 -1.56 -13.47 4.44
C ILE A 116 -1.89 -12.44 5.53
N PHE A 117 -1.25 -12.58 6.69
CA PHE A 117 -1.29 -11.56 7.73
C PHE A 117 -0.02 -10.70 7.71
N GLY A 118 -0.19 -9.40 7.90
CA GLY A 118 0.92 -8.48 8.09
C GLY A 118 0.74 -7.63 9.33
N ALA A 119 1.80 -7.42 10.09
CA ALA A 119 1.79 -6.49 11.21
C ALA A 119 1.89 -5.03 10.70
N ASP A 120 1.16 -4.74 9.64
CA ASP A 120 1.00 -3.43 9.00
C ASP A 120 -0.37 -3.32 8.34
N SER A 121 -1.01 -2.15 8.45
CA SER A 121 -2.38 -1.93 7.97
C SER A 121 -2.53 -2.05 6.45
N HIS A 122 -1.49 -1.68 5.66
CA HIS A 122 -1.54 -1.74 4.19
C HIS A 122 -1.26 -3.14 3.61
N THR A 123 -1.26 -4.18 4.43
CA THR A 123 -1.21 -5.59 3.99
C THR A 123 -2.35 -5.94 3.01
N CYS A 124 -3.45 -5.17 3.03
CA CYS A 124 -4.54 -5.25 2.06
C CYS A 124 -4.08 -5.07 0.59
N SER A 125 -2.90 -4.49 0.33
CA SER A 125 -2.31 -4.35 -1.00
C SER A 125 -2.19 -5.67 -1.78
N TYR A 126 -2.10 -6.81 -1.10
CA TYR A 126 -1.86 -8.11 -1.72
C TYR A 126 -3.04 -8.63 -2.52
N GLY A 127 -4.23 -8.07 -2.30
CA GLY A 127 -5.41 -8.36 -3.11
C GLY A 127 -5.30 -7.89 -4.57
N ALA A 128 -4.33 -7.06 -4.92
CA ALA A 128 -3.98 -6.71 -6.30
C ALA A 128 -3.62 -7.95 -7.16
N LEU A 129 -3.11 -9.00 -6.51
CA LEU A 129 -2.82 -10.31 -7.13
C LEU A 129 -3.84 -11.39 -6.74
N GLY A 130 -4.99 -11.05 -6.17
CA GLY A 130 -6.01 -12.03 -5.78
C GLY A 130 -5.67 -12.84 -4.52
N ALA A 131 -4.90 -12.28 -3.59
CA ALA A 131 -4.66 -12.84 -2.26
C ALA A 131 -5.50 -12.10 -1.21
N PHE A 132 -5.93 -12.79 -0.15
CA PHE A 132 -6.52 -12.15 1.01
C PHE A 132 -5.41 -11.69 1.96
N GLY A 133 -5.02 -10.42 1.85
CA GLY A 133 -4.06 -9.78 2.75
C GLY A 133 -4.78 -8.91 3.76
N THR A 134 -4.42 -9.01 5.05
CA THR A 134 -5.02 -8.15 6.08
C THR A 134 -4.02 -7.76 7.17
N GLY A 135 -4.14 -6.52 7.64
CA GLY A 135 -3.36 -6.00 8.75
C GLY A 135 -3.81 -6.55 10.10
N VAL A 136 -2.85 -6.89 10.96
CA VAL A 136 -3.08 -7.38 12.33
C VAL A 136 -2.15 -6.70 13.31
N GLY A 137 -2.48 -6.76 14.60
CA GLY A 137 -1.61 -6.28 15.69
C GLY A 137 -0.46 -7.24 15.98
N CYS A 138 0.54 -6.75 16.73
CA CYS A 138 1.71 -7.56 17.12
C CYS A 138 1.34 -8.84 17.90
N THR A 139 0.26 -8.82 18.66
CA THR A 139 -0.22 -9.99 19.44
C THR A 139 -0.77 -11.08 18.52
N ASP A 140 -1.61 -10.71 17.54
CA ASP A 140 -2.16 -11.65 16.55
C ASP A 140 -1.05 -12.16 15.63
N PHE A 141 -0.10 -11.30 15.27
CA PHE A 141 1.09 -11.71 14.54
C PHE A 141 1.90 -12.75 15.32
N LEU A 142 2.17 -12.50 16.61
CA LEU A 142 2.85 -13.45 17.49
C LEU A 142 2.10 -14.78 17.59
N TYR A 143 0.78 -14.73 17.72
CA TYR A 143 -0.05 -15.94 17.74
C TYR A 143 0.13 -16.75 16.45
N GLY A 144 0.00 -16.11 15.29
CA GLY A 144 0.24 -16.75 14.00
C GLY A 144 1.65 -17.30 13.86
N MET A 145 2.67 -16.60 14.37
CA MET A 145 4.06 -17.03 14.33
C MET A 145 4.29 -18.34 15.09
N VAL A 146 3.66 -18.51 16.25
CA VAL A 146 3.86 -19.69 17.11
C VAL A 146 2.92 -20.85 16.79
N THR A 147 1.77 -20.61 16.18
CA THR A 147 0.75 -21.63 15.89
C THR A 147 0.66 -21.99 14.40
N GLY A 148 1.14 -21.13 13.50
CA GLY A 148 0.92 -21.24 12.05
C GLY A 148 -0.50 -20.91 11.62
N THR A 149 -1.39 -20.58 12.56
CA THR A 149 -2.82 -20.32 12.37
C THR A 149 -3.23 -18.99 12.98
N SER A 150 -4.41 -18.51 12.64
CA SER A 150 -5.07 -17.42 13.36
C SER A 150 -6.58 -17.55 13.21
N TRP A 151 -7.32 -16.65 13.84
CA TRP A 151 -8.77 -16.55 13.66
C TRP A 151 -9.10 -15.43 12.69
N VAL A 152 -10.16 -15.63 11.91
CA VAL A 152 -10.74 -14.62 11.02
C VAL A 152 -12.24 -14.66 11.19
N MET A 153 -12.85 -13.51 11.49
CA MET A 153 -14.27 -13.33 11.23
C MET A 153 -14.43 -13.06 9.75
N VAL A 154 -15.26 -13.84 9.07
CA VAL A 154 -15.49 -13.69 7.63
C VAL A 154 -16.10 -12.32 7.36
N PRO A 155 -15.44 -11.42 6.59
CA PRO A 155 -16.02 -10.14 6.27
C PRO A 155 -17.15 -10.28 5.26
N GLU A 156 -18.16 -9.43 5.35
CA GLU A 156 -19.02 -9.17 4.20
C GLU A 156 -18.19 -8.57 3.06
N THR A 157 -18.66 -8.71 1.83
CA THR A 157 -18.00 -8.13 0.67
C THR A 157 -18.87 -7.04 0.05
N VAL A 158 -18.27 -5.89 -0.23
CA VAL A 158 -18.85 -4.83 -1.04
C VAL A 158 -18.25 -4.88 -2.43
N LYS A 159 -19.11 -4.88 -3.45
CA LYS A 159 -18.72 -4.97 -4.86
C LYS A 159 -18.53 -3.57 -5.46
N PHE A 160 -17.37 -3.34 -6.06
CA PHE A 160 -17.04 -2.14 -6.82
C PHE A 160 -16.94 -2.48 -8.30
N ASN A 161 -18.03 -2.27 -9.04
CA ASN A 161 -18.10 -2.51 -10.47
C ASN A 161 -17.50 -1.31 -11.22
N LEU A 162 -16.33 -1.50 -11.84
CA LEU A 162 -15.61 -0.49 -12.60
C LEU A 162 -15.92 -0.66 -14.09
N THR A 163 -16.39 0.41 -14.74
CA THR A 163 -16.72 0.41 -16.17
C THR A 163 -15.88 1.43 -16.93
N GLY A 164 -15.70 1.25 -18.24
CA GLY A 164 -14.92 2.16 -19.06
C GLY A 164 -13.42 2.14 -18.77
N LYS A 165 -12.74 3.26 -19.01
CA LYS A 165 -11.29 3.43 -18.86
C LYS A 165 -10.98 4.82 -18.32
N LEU A 166 -9.92 4.94 -17.50
CA LEU A 166 -9.45 6.23 -17.00
C LEU A 166 -9.03 7.15 -18.18
N PRO A 167 -9.39 8.45 -18.11
CA PRO A 167 -8.93 9.45 -19.07
C PRO A 167 -7.40 9.62 -19.02
N GLU A 168 -6.83 10.18 -20.05
CA GLU A 168 -5.44 10.61 -20.05
C GLU A 168 -5.20 11.66 -18.97
N GLY A 169 -4.08 11.54 -18.23
CA GLY A 169 -3.74 12.43 -17.11
C GLY A 169 -4.47 12.13 -15.79
N VAL A 170 -5.34 11.10 -15.76
CA VAL A 170 -6.02 10.62 -14.57
C VAL A 170 -5.50 9.22 -14.21
N TYR A 171 -5.22 8.98 -12.95
CA TYR A 171 -4.52 7.78 -12.48
C TYR A 171 -5.34 7.00 -11.44
N ALA A 172 -4.94 5.77 -11.17
CA ALA A 172 -5.59 4.91 -10.18
C ALA A 172 -5.65 5.57 -8.76
N ARG A 173 -4.71 6.47 -8.48
CA ARG A 173 -4.72 7.28 -7.26
C ARG A 173 -5.93 8.21 -7.21
N ASP A 174 -6.26 8.85 -8.31
CA ASP A 174 -7.44 9.73 -8.39
C ASP A 174 -8.72 8.91 -8.25
N LEU A 175 -8.76 7.70 -8.83
CA LEU A 175 -9.89 6.78 -8.71
C LEU A 175 -10.13 6.37 -7.25
N ILE A 176 -9.11 5.90 -6.54
CA ILE A 176 -9.32 5.42 -5.16
C ILE A 176 -9.66 6.57 -4.21
N LEU A 177 -9.09 7.76 -4.41
CA LEU A 177 -9.49 8.94 -3.65
C LEU A 177 -10.94 9.34 -3.96
N THR A 178 -11.38 9.26 -5.22
CA THR A 178 -12.78 9.49 -5.60
C THR A 178 -13.71 8.50 -4.92
N ILE A 179 -13.37 7.20 -4.92
CA ILE A 179 -14.14 6.17 -4.24
C ILE A 179 -14.24 6.47 -2.74
N ILE A 180 -13.12 6.75 -2.06
CA ILE A 180 -13.11 7.05 -0.62
C ILE A 180 -13.88 8.34 -0.32
N GLY A 181 -13.75 9.37 -1.18
CA GLY A 181 -14.52 10.61 -1.05
C GLY A 181 -16.02 10.41 -1.15
N GLU A 182 -16.48 9.42 -1.94
CA GLU A 182 -17.92 9.12 -2.12
C GLU A 182 -18.46 8.24 -0.98
N ILE A 183 -17.73 7.20 -0.57
CA ILE A 183 -18.24 6.25 0.44
C ILE A 183 -17.86 6.63 1.88
N GLY A 184 -16.88 7.55 2.06
CA GLY A 184 -16.33 7.94 3.35
C GLY A 184 -15.27 6.99 3.90
N ALA A 185 -14.49 7.46 4.88
CA ALA A 185 -13.42 6.69 5.54
C ALA A 185 -13.92 5.45 6.33
N ASN A 186 -15.22 5.34 6.57
CA ASN A 186 -15.88 4.21 7.24
C ASN A 186 -16.81 3.42 6.30
N GLY A 187 -16.77 3.68 5.00
CA GLY A 187 -17.71 3.15 4.01
C GLY A 187 -17.70 1.63 3.85
N CYS A 188 -16.59 0.98 4.19
CA CYS A 188 -16.43 -0.47 4.14
C CYS A 188 -15.88 -1.05 5.45
N ASN A 189 -16.30 -0.52 6.58
CA ASN A 189 -15.75 -0.89 7.88
C ASN A 189 -15.85 -2.41 8.14
N TYR A 190 -14.70 -3.05 8.33
CA TYR A 190 -14.53 -4.51 8.48
C TYR A 190 -14.95 -5.36 7.27
N GLN A 191 -15.24 -4.79 6.11
CA GLN A 191 -15.69 -5.49 4.91
C GLN A 191 -14.50 -5.74 3.94
N ALA A 192 -14.71 -6.59 2.93
CA ALA A 192 -13.82 -6.73 1.80
C ALA A 192 -14.32 -5.83 0.65
N MET A 193 -13.42 -5.10 0.01
CA MET A 193 -13.72 -4.33 -1.22
C MET A 193 -13.33 -5.17 -2.43
N GLU A 194 -14.30 -5.72 -3.16
CA GLU A 194 -14.06 -6.50 -4.38
C GLU A 194 -14.19 -5.62 -5.61
N PHE A 195 -13.07 -5.40 -6.32
CA PHE A 195 -13.04 -4.61 -7.55
C PHE A 195 -13.23 -5.49 -8.78
N THR A 196 -14.26 -5.23 -9.55
CA THR A 196 -14.71 -6.07 -10.68
C THR A 196 -15.13 -5.22 -11.87
N GLY A 197 -15.60 -5.85 -12.93
CA GLY A 197 -16.06 -5.19 -14.15
C GLY A 197 -15.00 -5.04 -15.22
N GLU A 198 -15.42 -4.56 -16.38
CA GLU A 198 -14.52 -4.41 -17.54
C GLU A 198 -13.42 -3.36 -17.31
N GLY A 199 -13.76 -2.29 -16.57
CA GLY A 199 -12.81 -1.25 -16.17
C GLY A 199 -11.69 -1.78 -15.29
N ALA A 200 -11.98 -2.72 -14.39
CA ALA A 200 -10.96 -3.34 -13.54
C ALA A 200 -9.89 -4.08 -14.36
N ARG A 201 -10.27 -4.66 -15.49
CA ARG A 201 -9.35 -5.34 -16.41
C ARG A 201 -8.45 -4.36 -17.18
N THR A 202 -8.81 -3.09 -17.29
CA THR A 202 -7.95 -2.07 -17.91
C THR A 202 -6.78 -1.68 -17.03
N LEU A 203 -6.93 -1.80 -15.70
CA LEU A 203 -5.94 -1.41 -14.70
C LEU A 203 -4.72 -2.35 -14.73
N SER A 204 -3.53 -1.76 -14.62
CA SER A 204 -2.27 -2.49 -14.41
C SER A 204 -2.20 -3.08 -13.00
N ILE A 205 -1.24 -3.97 -12.74
CA ILE A 205 -0.99 -4.46 -11.36
C ILE A 205 -0.62 -3.31 -10.42
N SER A 206 0.12 -2.32 -10.92
CA SER A 206 0.46 -1.11 -10.16
C SER A 206 -0.80 -0.33 -9.77
N ASP A 207 -1.74 -0.15 -10.68
CA ASP A 207 -3.02 0.52 -10.40
C ASP A 207 -3.85 -0.24 -9.38
N ARG A 208 -3.95 -1.58 -9.54
CA ARG A 208 -4.66 -2.45 -8.57
C ARG A 208 -4.03 -2.40 -7.19
N MET A 209 -2.70 -2.33 -7.12
CA MET A 209 -2.01 -2.15 -5.83
C MET A 209 -2.39 -0.82 -5.18
N ALA A 210 -2.52 0.27 -5.94
CA ALA A 210 -2.94 1.56 -5.39
C ALA A 210 -4.37 1.50 -4.81
N LEU A 211 -5.30 0.82 -5.49
CA LEU A 211 -6.67 0.64 -4.99
C LEU A 211 -6.71 -0.25 -3.74
N CYS A 212 -6.11 -1.44 -3.80
CA CYS A 212 -6.10 -2.37 -2.68
C CYS A 212 -5.36 -1.81 -1.46
N ASN A 213 -4.25 -1.08 -1.68
CA ASN A 213 -3.49 -0.45 -0.62
C ASN A 213 -4.34 0.52 0.20
N MET A 214 -5.19 1.30 -0.45
CA MET A 214 -6.02 2.30 0.21
C MET A 214 -7.38 1.77 0.67
N ALA A 215 -7.69 0.50 0.47
CA ALA A 215 -8.93 -0.10 0.97
C ALA A 215 -9.06 0.06 2.51
N VAL A 216 -7.96 -0.03 3.24
CA VAL A 216 -7.94 0.18 4.69
C VAL A 216 -8.34 1.61 5.08
N GLU A 217 -8.16 2.59 4.21
CA GLU A 217 -8.56 3.98 4.47
C GLU A 217 -10.08 4.20 4.32
N ALA A 218 -10.80 3.23 3.77
CA ALA A 218 -12.25 3.12 3.81
C ALA A 218 -12.76 2.19 4.95
N GLY A 219 -11.86 1.75 5.85
CA GLY A 219 -12.14 0.83 6.95
C GLY A 219 -12.14 -0.65 6.58
N ALA A 220 -11.82 -1.01 5.33
CA ALA A 220 -11.88 -2.39 4.85
C ALA A 220 -10.75 -3.28 5.42
N LYS A 221 -11.05 -4.58 5.55
CA LYS A 221 -10.07 -5.61 5.91
C LYS A 221 -9.12 -5.90 4.77
N THR A 222 -9.61 -5.86 3.54
CA THR A 222 -8.84 -6.09 2.33
C THR A 222 -9.50 -5.41 1.13
N GLY A 223 -8.69 -5.02 0.14
CA GLY A 223 -9.16 -4.79 -1.23
C GLY A 223 -8.74 -6.01 -2.05
N ILE A 224 -9.55 -6.45 -3.01
CA ILE A 224 -9.24 -7.64 -3.79
C ILE A 224 -9.69 -7.51 -5.24
N PHE A 225 -8.86 -7.99 -6.15
CA PHE A 225 -9.17 -8.21 -7.56
C PHE A 225 -9.16 -9.72 -7.86
N GLU A 226 -9.93 -10.10 -8.86
CA GLU A 226 -9.77 -11.40 -9.48
C GLU A 226 -8.36 -11.53 -10.08
N ALA A 227 -7.70 -12.67 -9.89
CA ALA A 227 -6.42 -12.94 -10.50
C ALA A 227 -6.62 -13.31 -11.98
N ASP A 228 -6.68 -12.30 -12.83
CA ASP A 228 -6.79 -12.42 -14.28
C ASP A 228 -5.43 -12.68 -14.97
N ASP A 229 -5.45 -12.70 -16.30
CA ASP A 229 -4.25 -12.94 -17.13
C ASP A 229 -3.10 -12.00 -16.78
N LYS A 230 -3.37 -10.71 -16.46
CA LYS A 230 -2.33 -9.75 -16.05
C LYS A 230 -1.66 -10.15 -14.73
N ALA A 231 -2.45 -10.62 -13.76
CA ALA A 231 -1.91 -11.09 -12.49
C ALA A 231 -1.09 -12.38 -12.68
N LEU A 232 -1.55 -13.29 -13.54
CA LEU A 232 -0.84 -14.54 -13.85
C LEU A 232 0.45 -14.29 -14.64
N GLU A 233 0.44 -13.34 -15.58
CA GLU A 233 1.64 -12.92 -16.32
C GLU A 233 2.67 -12.28 -15.37
N TYR A 234 2.23 -11.36 -14.49
CA TYR A 234 3.09 -10.77 -13.47
C TYR A 234 3.77 -11.84 -12.59
N LEU A 235 3.03 -12.85 -12.16
CA LEU A 235 3.60 -13.96 -11.40
C LEU A 235 4.65 -14.74 -12.20
N LYS A 236 4.35 -15.05 -13.46
CA LYS A 236 5.27 -15.78 -14.35
C LYS A 236 6.57 -15.00 -14.58
N GLU A 237 6.50 -13.69 -14.79
CA GLU A 237 7.67 -12.81 -14.91
C GLU A 237 8.54 -12.83 -13.66
N HIS A 238 7.93 -13.06 -12.48
CA HIS A 238 8.63 -13.19 -11.19
C HIS A 238 8.93 -14.64 -10.79
N GLY A 239 8.80 -15.60 -11.73
CA GLY A 239 9.11 -17.03 -11.50
C GLY A 239 8.20 -17.72 -10.49
N ARG A 240 6.93 -17.27 -10.36
CA ARG A 240 5.97 -17.80 -9.41
C ARG A 240 4.72 -18.35 -10.08
N GLU A 241 4.05 -19.27 -9.39
CA GLU A 241 2.79 -19.87 -9.80
C GLU A 241 1.70 -19.53 -8.77
N PRO A 242 0.42 -19.43 -9.19
CA PRO A 242 -0.68 -19.22 -8.26
C PRO A 242 -0.80 -20.40 -7.27
N LYS A 243 -1.24 -20.14 -6.03
CA LYS A 243 -1.69 -21.20 -5.12
C LYS A 243 -3.04 -21.74 -5.56
N ALA A 244 -3.97 -20.84 -5.87
CA ALA A 244 -5.27 -21.10 -6.46
C ALA A 244 -5.79 -19.82 -7.11
N VAL A 245 -6.63 -19.94 -8.12
CA VAL A 245 -7.34 -18.82 -8.74
C VAL A 245 -8.81 -18.93 -8.37
N TYR A 246 -9.34 -17.91 -7.70
CA TYR A 246 -10.75 -17.86 -7.31
C TYR A 246 -11.47 -16.74 -8.05
N HIS A 247 -12.73 -17.05 -8.40
CA HIS A 247 -13.71 -16.10 -8.95
C HIS A 247 -14.91 -16.09 -8.02
N SER A 248 -15.57 -14.95 -7.86
CA SER A 248 -16.84 -14.91 -7.16
C SER A 248 -17.90 -15.69 -7.93
N ASP A 249 -18.75 -16.42 -7.21
CA ASP A 249 -19.82 -17.17 -7.84
C ASP A 249 -20.86 -16.20 -8.45
N PRO A 250 -21.56 -16.61 -9.53
CA PRO A 250 -22.57 -15.75 -10.15
C PRO A 250 -23.72 -15.37 -9.20
N ASP A 251 -23.99 -16.21 -8.19
CA ASP A 251 -24.99 -16.00 -7.14
C ASP A 251 -24.36 -15.59 -5.78
N ALA A 252 -23.12 -15.09 -5.79
CA ALA A 252 -22.46 -14.54 -4.60
C ALA A 252 -23.29 -13.36 -4.04
N VAL A 253 -23.35 -13.29 -2.72
CA VAL A 253 -24.10 -12.23 -2.03
C VAL A 253 -23.15 -11.13 -1.59
N TYR A 254 -23.46 -9.89 -1.93
CA TYR A 254 -22.72 -8.70 -1.56
C TYR A 254 -23.53 -7.86 -0.57
N ALA A 255 -22.84 -7.24 0.40
CA ALA A 255 -23.45 -6.31 1.35
C ALA A 255 -23.86 -4.99 0.71
N GLY A 256 -23.23 -4.64 -0.40
CA GLY A 256 -23.52 -3.46 -1.21
C GLY A 256 -22.84 -3.53 -2.56
N GLU A 257 -23.30 -2.72 -3.49
CA GLU A 257 -22.72 -2.62 -4.81
C GLU A 257 -22.62 -1.14 -5.24
N TYR A 258 -21.43 -0.73 -5.67
CA TYR A 258 -21.16 0.57 -6.26
C TYR A 258 -20.70 0.40 -7.70
N THR A 259 -21.11 1.33 -8.58
CA THR A 259 -20.63 1.35 -9.96
C THR A 259 -19.92 2.67 -10.24
N PHE A 260 -18.66 2.58 -10.68
CA PHE A 260 -17.85 3.73 -11.06
C PHE A 260 -17.54 3.67 -12.56
N ASP A 261 -17.95 4.69 -13.28
CA ASP A 261 -17.57 4.94 -14.66
C ASP A 261 -16.21 5.63 -14.68
N LEU A 262 -15.16 4.88 -14.99
CA LEU A 262 -13.78 5.37 -14.98
C LEU A 262 -13.58 6.58 -15.90
N SER A 263 -14.37 6.70 -16.98
CA SER A 263 -14.27 7.83 -17.91
C SER A 263 -14.70 9.17 -17.31
N LYS A 264 -15.38 9.14 -16.15
CA LYS A 264 -15.86 10.34 -15.43
C LYS A 264 -14.94 10.72 -14.26
N VAL A 265 -13.97 9.89 -13.93
CA VAL A 265 -13.00 10.20 -12.86
C VAL A 265 -12.16 11.41 -13.30
N ARG A 266 -11.94 12.33 -12.38
CA ARG A 266 -11.13 13.54 -12.58
C ARG A 266 -9.92 13.51 -11.67
N THR A 267 -8.96 14.37 -11.93
CA THR A 267 -7.86 14.64 -10.99
C THR A 267 -8.41 15.25 -9.72
N VAL A 268 -8.08 14.64 -8.58
CA VAL A 268 -8.57 15.04 -7.26
C VAL A 268 -7.45 15.17 -6.24
N VAL A 269 -7.74 15.91 -5.18
CA VAL A 269 -6.86 16.07 -4.02
C VAL A 269 -7.66 15.82 -2.74
N ALA A 270 -7.13 14.99 -1.82
CA ALA A 270 -7.67 14.92 -0.47
C ALA A 270 -7.03 16.01 0.39
N LYS A 271 -7.88 16.90 0.92
CA LYS A 271 -7.45 18.00 1.81
C LYS A 271 -7.16 17.48 3.23
N PRO A 272 -6.35 18.20 4.01
CA PRO A 272 -6.15 17.90 5.44
C PRO A 272 -7.53 17.91 6.17
N ASP A 273 -7.77 17.18 7.21
CA ASP A 273 -6.94 16.23 7.98
C ASP A 273 -7.56 14.80 7.83
N PHE A 274 -8.35 14.58 6.75
CA PHE A 274 -9.09 13.34 6.49
C PHE A 274 -8.91 12.89 5.03
N VAL A 275 -8.75 11.59 4.82
CA VAL A 275 -8.53 11.01 3.48
C VAL A 275 -9.76 11.14 2.58
N ASP A 276 -10.96 11.13 3.16
CA ASP A 276 -12.24 11.31 2.48
C ASP A 276 -12.63 12.78 2.21
N ASN A 277 -11.80 13.74 2.66
CA ASN A 277 -12.00 15.16 2.35
C ASN A 277 -11.53 15.49 0.92
N VAL A 278 -12.10 14.79 -0.06
CA VAL A 278 -11.69 14.82 -1.47
C VAL A 278 -12.42 15.93 -2.23
N VAL A 279 -11.67 16.67 -3.02
CA VAL A 279 -12.19 17.73 -3.91
C VAL A 279 -11.51 17.65 -5.27
N PRO A 280 -12.10 18.21 -6.34
CA PRO A 280 -11.39 18.45 -7.60
C PRO A 280 -10.07 19.19 -7.35
N ALA A 281 -8.99 18.77 -8.02
CA ALA A 281 -7.66 19.34 -7.78
C ALA A 281 -7.61 20.85 -8.02
N GLU A 282 -8.40 21.35 -8.96
CA GLU A 282 -8.50 22.76 -9.30
C GLU A 282 -8.92 23.66 -8.12
N GLU A 283 -9.69 23.12 -7.18
CA GLU A 283 -10.12 23.85 -5.98
C GLU A 283 -8.99 24.09 -4.96
N THR A 284 -7.89 23.37 -5.10
CA THR A 284 -6.72 23.48 -4.21
C THR A 284 -5.53 24.18 -4.87
N CYS A 285 -5.61 24.48 -6.17
CA CYS A 285 -4.55 25.17 -6.90
C CYS A 285 -4.24 26.55 -6.28
N GLY A 286 -2.94 26.90 -6.25
CA GLY A 286 -2.45 28.15 -5.67
C GLY A 286 -2.11 28.05 -4.17
N ILE A 287 -2.43 26.97 -3.49
CA ILE A 287 -2.01 26.72 -2.11
C ILE A 287 -0.50 26.46 -2.10
N LYS A 288 0.29 27.35 -1.47
CA LYS A 288 1.74 27.22 -1.38
C LYS A 288 2.16 25.97 -0.62
N ILE A 289 3.20 25.30 -1.11
CA ILE A 289 3.76 24.10 -0.50
C ILE A 289 5.22 24.31 -0.10
N ASN A 290 5.67 23.56 0.90
CA ASN A 290 7.07 23.53 1.35
C ASN A 290 7.74 22.22 0.93
N GLU A 291 6.93 21.16 0.74
CA GLU A 291 7.43 19.86 0.36
C GLU A 291 6.45 19.13 -0.57
N ALA A 292 7.02 18.37 -1.50
CA ALA A 292 6.32 17.41 -2.35
C ALA A 292 6.95 16.02 -2.17
N PHE A 293 6.14 14.97 -2.10
CA PHE A 293 6.60 13.60 -1.90
C PHE A 293 6.00 12.66 -2.94
N LEU A 294 6.85 12.08 -3.77
CA LEU A 294 6.52 11.01 -4.72
C LEU A 294 7.16 9.71 -4.26
N GLY A 295 6.37 8.75 -3.80
CA GLY A 295 6.91 7.51 -3.27
C GLY A 295 5.92 6.66 -2.49
N SER A 296 6.42 5.87 -1.58
CA SER A 296 5.74 4.92 -0.69
C SER A 296 5.22 3.64 -1.39
N CYS A 297 4.57 2.76 -0.62
CA CYS A 297 3.94 1.54 -1.12
C CYS A 297 2.77 1.82 -2.08
N ASN A 298 2.17 3.01 -2.02
CA ASN A 298 1.04 3.35 -2.88
C ASN A 298 1.47 3.82 -4.27
N ASN A 299 2.42 4.76 -4.38
CA ASN A 299 2.81 5.38 -5.65
C ASN A 299 4.34 5.61 -5.77
N GLY A 300 5.15 4.61 -5.48
CA GLY A 300 6.60 4.63 -5.71
C GLY A 300 7.06 3.60 -6.74
N ARG A 301 6.16 3.07 -7.56
CA ARG A 301 6.44 2.08 -8.59
C ARG A 301 6.96 2.73 -9.87
N ILE A 302 7.43 1.92 -10.81
CA ILE A 302 8.07 2.42 -12.02
C ILE A 302 7.13 3.28 -12.86
N GLU A 303 5.83 2.96 -12.90
CA GLU A 303 4.81 3.71 -13.61
C GLU A 303 4.65 5.11 -13.00
N ASP A 304 4.62 5.20 -11.68
CA ASP A 304 4.51 6.48 -10.96
C ASP A 304 5.75 7.38 -11.22
N LEU A 305 6.94 6.77 -11.21
CA LEU A 305 8.20 7.47 -11.50
C LEU A 305 8.27 7.95 -12.94
N ARG A 306 7.76 7.16 -13.91
CA ARG A 306 7.67 7.57 -15.32
C ARG A 306 6.76 8.78 -15.47
N VAL A 307 5.57 8.75 -14.84
CA VAL A 307 4.63 9.89 -14.82
C VAL A 307 5.28 11.13 -14.22
N GLY A 308 5.91 11.02 -13.06
CA GLY A 308 6.61 12.14 -12.44
C GLY A 308 7.75 12.68 -13.31
N ALA A 309 8.57 11.79 -13.90
CA ALA A 309 9.67 12.19 -14.78
C ALA A 309 9.19 12.87 -16.06
N GLU A 310 8.06 12.43 -16.63
CA GLU A 310 7.45 13.09 -17.81
C GLU A 310 7.01 14.52 -17.49
N VAL A 311 6.32 14.72 -16.37
CA VAL A 311 5.84 16.05 -15.95
C VAL A 311 6.99 17.01 -15.66
N ILE A 312 8.11 16.55 -15.04
CA ILE A 312 9.21 17.42 -14.60
C ILE A 312 10.33 17.58 -15.65
N ARG A 313 10.33 16.77 -16.70
CA ARG A 313 11.40 16.78 -17.70
C ARG A 313 11.68 18.18 -18.26
N GLY A 314 12.93 18.63 -18.14
CA GLY A 314 13.38 19.94 -18.61
C GLY A 314 12.94 21.13 -17.73
N LYS A 315 12.27 20.86 -16.61
CA LYS A 315 11.81 21.87 -15.66
C LYS A 315 12.62 21.75 -14.35
N LYS A 316 12.40 22.66 -13.41
CA LYS A 316 13.05 22.68 -12.10
C LYS A 316 12.03 22.68 -10.98
N VAL A 317 12.41 22.11 -9.86
CA VAL A 317 11.69 22.25 -8.60
C VAL A 317 11.69 23.73 -8.19
N ALA A 318 10.56 24.25 -7.73
CA ALA A 318 10.43 25.63 -7.31
C ALA A 318 11.39 25.94 -6.14
N GLU A 319 11.89 27.16 -6.10
CA GLU A 319 12.74 27.64 -5.00
C GLU A 319 11.98 27.54 -3.66
N GLY A 320 12.63 27.01 -2.63
CA GLY A 320 12.05 26.81 -1.30
C GLY A 320 11.20 25.54 -1.16
N VAL A 321 11.02 24.73 -2.20
CA VAL A 321 10.33 23.43 -2.14
C VAL A 321 11.34 22.29 -2.06
N ARG A 322 11.11 21.36 -1.14
CA ARG A 322 11.79 20.06 -1.10
C ARG A 322 10.95 19.04 -1.89
N PHE A 323 11.49 18.52 -2.98
CA PHE A 323 10.82 17.43 -3.72
C PHE A 323 11.51 16.10 -3.42
N LEU A 324 10.87 15.24 -2.64
CA LEU A 324 11.37 13.91 -2.28
C LEU A 324 10.85 12.88 -3.26
N VAL A 325 11.76 12.07 -3.84
CA VAL A 325 11.42 10.97 -4.76
C VAL A 325 11.96 9.67 -4.16
N VAL A 326 11.07 8.74 -3.86
CA VAL A 326 11.40 7.49 -3.15
C VAL A 326 10.85 6.29 -3.91
N PRO A 327 11.68 5.58 -4.69
CA PRO A 327 11.27 4.34 -5.35
C PRO A 327 10.82 3.29 -4.33
N ALA A 328 9.80 2.48 -4.65
CA ALA A 328 9.23 1.54 -3.70
C ALA A 328 10.14 0.31 -3.41
N SER A 329 11.06 -0.03 -4.31
CA SER A 329 12.05 -1.10 -4.09
C SER A 329 13.37 -0.82 -4.82
N GLN A 330 14.42 -1.56 -4.46
CA GLN A 330 15.68 -1.52 -5.19
C GLN A 330 15.57 -2.06 -6.62
N THR A 331 14.65 -2.97 -6.88
CA THR A 331 14.33 -3.46 -8.23
C THR A 331 13.83 -2.30 -9.08
N ILE A 332 12.83 -1.57 -8.58
CA ILE A 332 12.27 -0.38 -9.23
C ILE A 332 13.32 0.72 -9.37
N TYR A 333 14.13 0.96 -8.33
CA TYR A 333 15.18 1.97 -8.38
C TYR A 333 16.20 1.67 -9.48
N ARG A 334 16.64 0.41 -9.61
CA ARG A 334 17.55 -0.01 -10.68
C ARG A 334 16.92 0.13 -12.07
N GLN A 335 15.61 -0.15 -12.19
CA GLN A 335 14.88 0.06 -13.43
C GLN A 335 14.80 1.55 -13.77
N ALA A 336 14.47 2.40 -12.81
CA ALA A 336 14.41 3.85 -12.99
C ALA A 336 15.77 4.44 -13.39
N LEU A 337 16.90 3.91 -12.84
CA LEU A 337 18.25 4.27 -13.27
C LEU A 337 18.50 3.87 -14.73
N LYS A 338 18.13 2.65 -15.13
CA LYS A 338 18.31 2.19 -16.53
C LYS A 338 17.49 3.00 -17.54
N GLU A 339 16.34 3.49 -17.14
CA GLU A 339 15.45 4.32 -17.95
C GLU A 339 15.84 5.81 -17.92
N GLY A 340 16.86 6.20 -17.14
CA GLY A 340 17.30 7.59 -16.99
C GLY A 340 16.34 8.48 -16.18
N LEU A 341 15.35 7.90 -15.48
CA LEU A 341 14.36 8.67 -14.73
C LEU A 341 14.99 9.36 -13.52
N ILE A 342 15.96 8.72 -12.89
CA ILE A 342 16.67 9.27 -11.72
C ILE A 342 17.44 10.53 -12.10
N ASP A 343 18.12 10.50 -13.24
CA ASP A 343 18.86 11.68 -13.75
C ASP A 343 17.92 12.85 -13.98
N ILE A 344 16.73 12.62 -14.58
CA ILE A 344 15.70 13.64 -14.80
C ILE A 344 15.29 14.30 -13.46
N PHE A 345 15.00 13.51 -12.43
CA PHE A 345 14.64 14.05 -11.12
C PHE A 345 15.79 14.84 -10.47
N MET A 346 17.01 14.32 -10.54
CA MET A 346 18.18 14.98 -9.97
C MET A 346 18.51 16.28 -10.72
N GLU A 347 18.45 16.29 -12.04
CA GLU A 347 18.62 17.48 -12.85
C GLU A 347 17.58 18.57 -12.53
N ALA A 348 16.34 18.14 -12.21
CA ALA A 348 15.29 19.06 -11.78
C ALA A 348 15.49 19.63 -10.38
N GLY A 349 16.41 19.07 -9.57
CA GLY A 349 16.66 19.48 -8.18
C GLY A 349 15.86 18.66 -7.14
N ALA A 350 15.30 17.51 -7.51
CA ALA A 350 14.66 16.62 -6.56
C ALA A 350 15.68 15.88 -5.67
N ILE A 351 15.27 15.51 -4.47
CA ILE A 351 16.04 14.72 -3.53
C ILE A 351 15.62 13.25 -3.72
N VAL A 352 16.42 12.49 -4.47
CA VAL A 352 16.17 11.06 -4.68
C VAL A 352 16.72 10.26 -3.51
N MET A 353 15.88 9.44 -2.90
CA MET A 353 16.20 8.73 -1.66
C MET A 353 16.26 7.22 -1.88
N ASN A 354 16.90 6.50 -0.94
CA ASN A 354 16.85 5.05 -0.89
C ASN A 354 15.40 4.56 -0.64
N PRO A 355 15.00 3.41 -1.21
CA PRO A 355 13.67 2.83 -0.96
C PRO A 355 13.34 2.64 0.52
N ASN A 356 12.31 3.30 1.00
CA ASN A 356 11.79 3.24 2.36
C ASN A 356 10.40 3.91 2.45
N CYS A 357 9.76 3.88 3.63
CA CYS A 357 8.46 4.55 3.85
C CYS A 357 8.55 6.07 3.92
N SER A 358 9.73 6.64 4.26
CA SER A 358 9.98 8.08 4.33
C SER A 358 8.90 8.86 5.09
N VAL A 359 8.55 10.06 4.63
CA VAL A 359 7.56 10.94 5.26
C VAL A 359 6.16 10.32 5.37
N CYS A 360 5.83 9.31 4.58
CA CYS A 360 4.55 8.59 4.71
C CYS A 360 4.41 7.91 6.08
N TRP A 361 5.51 7.45 6.70
CA TRP A 361 5.55 6.96 8.07
C TRP A 361 5.52 8.09 9.11
N GLY A 362 6.09 9.26 8.78
CA GLY A 362 6.07 10.46 9.60
C GLY A 362 7.02 10.49 10.78
N SER A 363 7.95 9.58 10.87
CA SER A 363 8.93 9.51 11.97
C SER A 363 10.34 9.13 11.54
N CYS A 364 10.65 9.32 10.26
CA CYS A 364 12.00 9.12 9.75
C CYS A 364 12.41 10.28 8.80
N GLN A 365 12.89 9.99 7.61
CA GLN A 365 13.40 11.00 6.68
C GLN A 365 12.27 11.80 6.00
N GLY A 366 12.49 13.12 5.80
CA GLY A 366 11.58 14.00 5.07
C GLY A 366 10.37 14.46 5.87
N VAL A 367 10.42 14.43 7.20
CA VAL A 367 9.32 14.98 8.03
C VAL A 367 9.25 16.49 7.93
N ILE A 368 8.02 17.02 7.93
CA ILE A 368 7.73 18.45 7.79
C ILE A 368 7.65 19.15 9.15
N GLY A 369 8.09 20.40 9.15
CA GLY A 369 8.14 21.26 10.32
C GLY A 369 6.82 21.95 10.65
N GLU A 370 6.89 22.89 11.60
CA GLU A 370 5.74 23.67 12.05
C GLU A 370 5.16 24.51 10.92
N ASN A 371 3.83 24.43 10.73
CA ASN A 371 3.05 25.15 9.73
C ASN A 371 3.46 24.90 8.26
N GLU A 372 4.29 23.91 7.99
CA GLU A 372 4.61 23.52 6.61
C GLU A 372 3.45 22.77 5.93
N VAL A 373 3.43 22.88 4.60
CA VAL A 373 2.44 22.23 3.74
C VAL A 373 3.14 21.20 2.85
N LEU A 374 2.67 19.97 2.91
CA LEU A 374 3.11 18.85 2.09
C LEU A 374 2.00 18.43 1.11
N ILE A 375 2.35 18.22 -0.17
CA ILE A 375 1.54 17.41 -1.08
C ILE A 375 2.22 16.06 -1.31
N SER A 376 1.46 14.95 -1.23
CA SER A 376 2.04 13.62 -1.08
C SER A 376 1.27 12.55 -1.85
N THR A 377 2.00 11.58 -2.39
CA THR A 377 1.44 10.29 -2.82
C THR A 377 1.31 9.29 -1.68
N GLY A 378 1.60 9.68 -0.44
CA GLY A 378 1.37 8.87 0.75
C GLY A 378 -0.11 8.53 0.97
N THR A 379 -0.41 7.67 1.93
CA THR A 379 -1.75 7.09 2.09
C THR A 379 -2.64 7.84 3.08
N ARG A 380 -2.05 8.61 4.01
CA ARG A 380 -2.75 9.24 5.14
C ARG A 380 -2.34 10.70 5.31
N ASN A 381 -3.30 11.53 5.74
CA ASN A 381 -3.12 12.97 5.92
C ASN A 381 -3.69 13.51 7.24
N PHE A 382 -3.94 12.64 8.21
CA PHE A 382 -4.41 13.07 9.52
C PHE A 382 -3.36 13.95 10.24
N LYS A 383 -3.83 14.76 11.16
CA LYS A 383 -3.01 15.73 11.91
C LYS A 383 -1.77 15.09 12.54
N GLY A 384 -0.60 15.59 12.24
CA GLY A 384 0.69 15.10 12.73
C GLY A 384 1.21 13.84 12.00
N ARG A 385 0.56 13.39 10.92
CA ARG A 385 0.99 12.17 10.19
C ARG A 385 2.39 12.28 9.59
N ALA A 386 2.74 13.44 9.05
CA ALA A 386 3.99 13.62 8.31
C ALA A 386 5.03 14.46 9.07
N GLY A 387 4.83 14.71 10.36
CA GLY A 387 5.73 15.55 11.16
C GLY A 387 4.98 16.40 12.19
N HIS A 388 5.22 17.71 12.20
CA HIS A 388 4.62 18.60 13.21
C HIS A 388 3.09 18.64 13.13
N PRO A 389 2.35 18.60 14.27
CA PRO A 389 0.87 18.58 14.27
C PRO A 389 0.18 19.80 13.66
N SER A 390 0.88 20.95 13.52
CA SER A 390 0.33 22.14 12.85
C SER A 390 0.50 22.10 11.33
N SER A 391 1.29 21.17 10.81
CA SER A 391 1.51 21.01 9.39
C SER A 391 0.26 20.49 8.67
N LYS A 392 0.19 20.70 7.36
CA LYS A 392 -0.93 20.30 6.51
C LYS A 392 -0.46 19.32 5.44
N VAL A 393 -1.15 18.19 5.30
CA VAL A 393 -0.84 17.16 4.32
C VAL A 393 -1.99 17.04 3.33
N TYR A 394 -1.69 17.25 2.05
CA TYR A 394 -2.59 17.02 0.93
C TYR A 394 -2.20 15.72 0.22
N LEU A 395 -3.17 14.96 -0.26
CA LEU A 395 -2.91 13.73 -1.00
C LEU A 395 -3.33 13.88 -2.45
N GLY A 396 -2.43 13.52 -3.37
CA GLY A 396 -2.70 13.59 -4.81
C GLY A 396 -1.99 12.50 -5.59
N SER A 397 -2.19 12.47 -6.92
CA SER A 397 -1.51 11.56 -7.84
C SER A 397 -0.04 11.98 -8.07
N ALA A 398 0.76 11.08 -8.64
CA ALA A 398 2.16 11.35 -8.99
C ALA A 398 2.30 12.60 -9.90
N ALA A 399 1.39 12.77 -10.84
CA ALA A 399 1.35 13.93 -11.74
C ALA A 399 1.10 15.24 -10.98
N THR A 400 0.06 15.25 -10.11
CA THR A 400 -0.31 16.43 -9.30
C THR A 400 0.80 16.81 -8.31
N VAL A 401 1.40 15.82 -7.64
CA VAL A 401 2.51 16.03 -6.70
C VAL A 401 3.72 16.64 -7.42
N THR A 402 4.07 16.10 -8.59
CA THR A 402 5.21 16.58 -9.36
C THR A 402 4.96 17.97 -9.96
N ALA A 403 3.76 18.22 -10.48
CA ALA A 403 3.37 19.55 -10.95
C ALA A 403 3.44 20.61 -9.84
N SER A 404 2.99 20.23 -8.64
CA SER A 404 3.06 21.10 -7.48
C SER A 404 4.50 21.41 -7.07
N ALA A 405 5.41 20.43 -7.17
CA ALA A 405 6.83 20.66 -6.89
C ALA A 405 7.45 21.68 -7.87
N ILE A 406 7.02 21.70 -9.14
CA ILE A 406 7.46 22.66 -10.15
C ILE A 406 6.87 24.05 -9.87
N ALA A 407 5.58 24.12 -9.54
CA ALA A 407 4.87 25.38 -9.35
C ALA A 407 5.17 26.07 -7.99
N GLY A 408 5.64 25.34 -6.98
CA GLY A 408 5.76 25.82 -5.60
C GLY A 408 4.42 26.00 -4.87
N GLU A 409 3.37 25.49 -5.47
CA GLU A 409 2.00 25.51 -4.97
C GLU A 409 1.24 24.29 -5.53
N ILE A 410 0.10 23.94 -4.96
CA ILE A 410 -0.72 22.84 -5.52
C ILE A 410 -1.12 23.21 -6.94
N ALA A 411 -0.78 22.35 -7.90
CA ALA A 411 -1.05 22.53 -9.32
C ALA A 411 -1.34 21.20 -10.01
N THR A 412 -2.12 21.23 -11.07
CA THR A 412 -2.34 20.09 -11.98
C THR A 412 -1.28 20.09 -13.12
N ALA A 413 -1.02 18.93 -13.71
CA ALA A 413 0.06 18.76 -14.69
C ALA A 413 -0.13 19.60 -15.97
N ASP A 414 -1.34 19.94 -16.35
CA ASP A 414 -1.68 20.82 -17.47
C ASP A 414 -1.36 22.30 -17.25
N ARG A 415 -0.97 22.69 -16.04
CA ARG A 415 -0.65 24.08 -15.64
C ARG A 415 0.85 24.37 -15.55
N VAL A 416 1.72 23.39 -15.80
CA VAL A 416 3.18 23.54 -15.61
C VAL A 416 3.99 23.18 -16.85
#